data_664719bdaff0f8f44033aee9d3a9ebcd
#
_entry.id   664719bdaff0f8f44033aee9d3a9ebcd
#
_cell.length_a   1.000
_cell.length_b   1.000
_cell.length_c   1.000
_cell.angle_alpha   90.00
_cell.angle_beta   90.00
_cell.angle_gamma   90.00
#
_symmetry.space_group_name_H-M   'P 1'
#
loop_
_entity.id
_entity.type
_entity.pdbx_description
1 polymer ?
#
loop_
_entity_poly.entity_id
_entity_poly.type
_entity_poly.pdbx_seq_one_letter_code
_entity_poly.pdbx_strand_id
1 'polypeptide(L)'
;MALSYRLRKQRILSESLAFLAIFSVGIAAAAQSPEGIDPITGPRTRLSGVWVGEEEVSPDLQILVLAGHADSQRMAGAGTSGAAVDLQGAAPMDPRMRDELFWNRKIRDALVEQGRLRGLKIRGYDPGQLSIAEASDPRTNWSVARRQSALGDYVLEIHFDAYSPHGYGSGLIPPLNRRLNRVDESLANAFGRFPRLFRGGLGGPRRGIGILEIGMLEGNLEAKLRDPRTREVTIEAIADRIADALLLGIRPERPKPLTRKPTIPKGPDQESKDRRKHDPALYVHH
;
A
#
# COMPACT_ATOMS: atom_id res chain seq x y z
N MET A 1 -63.94 -24.77 -7.98
CA MET A 1 -62.82 -23.89 -8.33
C MET A 1 -62.21 -23.25 -7.04
N ALA A 2 -61.67 -24.05 -6.13
CA ALA A 2 -61.07 -23.52 -4.90
C ALA A 2 -60.07 -24.48 -4.27
N LEU A 3 -59.24 -25.17 -5.10
CA LEU A 3 -58.24 -26.11 -4.57
C LEU A 3 -56.82 -25.96 -5.19
N SER A 4 -56.57 -24.94 -6.00
CA SER A 4 -55.27 -24.74 -6.66
C SER A 4 -54.46 -23.56 -6.12
N TYR A 5 -54.91 -22.86 -5.06
CA TYR A 5 -54.23 -21.65 -4.55
C TYR A 5 -53.39 -21.86 -3.28
N ARG A 6 -53.44 -23.07 -2.67
CA ARG A 6 -52.70 -23.36 -1.44
C ARG A 6 -51.34 -24.04 -1.61
N LEU A 7 -50.98 -24.47 -2.78
CA LEU A 7 -49.72 -25.18 -3.02
C LEU A 7 -48.57 -24.32 -3.60
N ARG A 8 -48.80 -23.06 -3.84
CA ARG A 8 -47.76 -22.12 -4.33
C ARG A 8 -47.07 -21.26 -3.23
N LYS A 9 -47.59 -21.29 -1.98
CA LYS A 9 -47.01 -20.48 -0.88
C LYS A 9 -45.99 -21.23 0.00
N GLN A 10 -45.80 -22.50 -0.19
CA GLN A 10 -44.85 -23.30 0.62
C GLN A 10 -43.48 -23.59 -0.08
N ARG A 11 -43.30 -23.14 -1.31
CA ARG A 11 -42.02 -23.32 -2.04
C ARG A 11 -41.10 -22.09 -2.10
N ILE A 12 -41.51 -20.97 -1.52
CA ILE A 12 -40.73 -19.70 -1.53
C ILE A 12 -40.01 -19.46 -0.19
N LEU A 13 -40.22 -20.30 0.82
CA LEU A 13 -39.61 -20.14 2.15
C LEU A 13 -38.45 -21.09 2.45
N SER A 14 -38.03 -21.91 1.50
CA SER A 14 -36.91 -22.86 1.70
C SER A 14 -35.62 -22.50 0.93
N GLU A 15 -35.60 -21.46 0.12
CA GLU A 15 -34.40 -21.06 -0.65
C GLU A 15 -33.70 -19.81 -0.12
N SER A 16 -34.16 -19.22 0.96
CA SER A 16 -33.57 -17.99 1.53
C SER A 16 -32.65 -18.23 2.74
N LEU A 17 -32.29 -19.44 3.06
CA LEU A 17 -31.45 -19.79 4.21
C LEU A 17 -30.09 -20.42 3.84
N ALA A 18 -29.72 -20.42 2.56
CA ALA A 18 -28.45 -21.02 2.10
C ALA A 18 -27.40 -19.98 1.66
N PHE A 19 -27.61 -18.68 1.87
CA PHE A 19 -26.68 -17.63 1.43
C PHE A 19 -26.01 -16.84 2.56
N LEU A 20 -26.01 -17.35 3.79
CA LEU A 20 -25.39 -16.63 4.92
C LEU A 20 -24.25 -17.39 5.60
N ALA A 21 -23.50 -18.21 4.88
CA ALA A 21 -22.43 -18.99 5.50
C ALA A 21 -21.14 -19.09 4.66
N ILE A 22 -20.82 -18.06 3.83
CA ILE A 22 -19.49 -18.00 3.20
C ILE A 22 -18.97 -16.54 3.20
N PHE A 23 -18.76 -15.99 4.38
CA PHE A 23 -17.93 -14.77 4.54
C PHE A 23 -17.11 -14.84 5.83
N SER A 24 -16.47 -15.97 6.06
CA SER A 24 -15.55 -16.15 7.19
C SER A 24 -14.37 -17.03 6.78
N VAL A 25 -13.68 -16.69 5.69
CA VAL A 25 -12.34 -17.28 5.45
C VAL A 25 -11.53 -16.25 4.71
N GLY A 26 -10.45 -15.83 5.33
CA GLY A 26 -9.35 -15.28 4.58
C GLY A 26 -8.85 -13.91 5.02
N ILE A 27 -8.61 -13.68 6.31
CA ILE A 27 -7.40 -12.94 6.65
C ILE A 27 -6.27 -13.96 6.45
N ALA A 28 -5.99 -14.28 5.20
CA ALA A 28 -4.73 -14.90 4.85
C ALA A 28 -3.68 -13.87 5.22
N ALA A 29 -2.89 -14.17 6.26
CA ALA A 29 -1.61 -13.54 6.46
C ALA A 29 -0.99 -13.41 5.07
N ALA A 30 -0.61 -12.19 4.68
CA ALA A 30 0.16 -11.97 3.46
C ALA A 30 1.39 -12.86 3.58
N ALA A 31 1.30 -14.03 2.99
CA ALA A 31 2.42 -14.95 2.90
C ALA A 31 3.53 -14.12 2.24
N GLN A 32 4.63 -13.96 2.95
CA GLN A 32 5.84 -13.37 2.41
C GLN A 32 6.14 -14.15 1.13
N SER A 33 5.87 -13.54 -0.02
CA SER A 33 6.22 -14.13 -1.31
C SER A 33 7.71 -14.46 -1.28
N PRO A 34 8.12 -15.64 -1.76
CA PRO A 34 9.52 -15.97 -1.84
C PRO A 34 10.25 -14.85 -2.57
N GLU A 35 11.45 -14.60 -2.14
CA GLU A 35 12.35 -13.56 -2.67
C GLU A 35 12.25 -13.42 -4.19
N GLY A 36 11.67 -12.34 -4.69
CA GLY A 36 11.87 -11.97 -6.06
C GLY A 36 10.73 -11.31 -6.80
N ILE A 37 9.75 -12.03 -7.29
CA ILE A 37 8.79 -11.54 -8.28
C ILE A 37 7.37 -11.69 -7.74
N ASP A 38 6.68 -10.57 -7.62
CA ASP A 38 5.26 -10.54 -7.25
C ASP A 38 4.40 -10.97 -8.45
N PRO A 39 3.41 -11.87 -8.27
CA PRO A 39 2.63 -12.40 -9.38
C PRO A 39 1.73 -11.37 -10.05
N ILE A 40 1.44 -10.24 -9.39
CA ILE A 40 0.61 -9.17 -9.93
C ILE A 40 1.50 -8.03 -10.43
N THR A 41 2.38 -7.50 -9.59
CA THR A 41 3.13 -6.26 -9.83
C THR A 41 4.54 -6.47 -10.37
N GLY A 42 5.01 -7.73 -10.45
CA GLY A 42 6.36 -8.03 -10.92
C GLY A 42 7.44 -7.80 -9.85
N PRO A 43 8.64 -7.37 -10.23
CA PRO A 43 9.72 -7.11 -9.29
C PRO A 43 9.33 -6.08 -8.24
N ARG A 44 9.69 -6.35 -6.97
CA ARG A 44 9.56 -5.40 -5.87
C ARG A 44 10.88 -4.74 -5.59
N THR A 45 10.89 -3.43 -5.41
CA THR A 45 12.09 -2.76 -4.94
C THR A 45 12.42 -3.16 -3.50
N ARG A 46 13.69 -3.47 -3.27
CA ARG A 46 14.23 -3.87 -1.96
C ARG A 46 15.28 -2.89 -1.46
N LEU A 47 15.31 -1.72 -2.05
CA LEU A 47 16.29 -0.73 -1.67
C LEU A 47 16.27 -0.50 -0.16
N SER A 48 17.44 -0.60 0.44
CA SER A 48 17.75 -0.82 1.85
C SER A 48 17.01 0.07 2.85
N GLY A 49 16.71 -0.50 3.99
CA GLY A 49 16.18 0.13 5.18
C GLY A 49 14.95 -0.59 5.73
N VAL A 50 14.90 -0.75 7.03
CA VAL A 50 13.69 -1.17 7.73
C VAL A 50 12.86 0.08 7.95
N TRP A 51 11.61 0.06 7.49
CA TRP A 51 10.67 1.12 7.79
C TRP A 51 9.75 0.68 8.91
N VAL A 52 9.80 1.43 9.97
CA VAL A 52 8.85 1.31 11.06
C VAL A 52 8.02 2.58 11.06
N GLY A 53 6.73 2.45 11.03
CA GLY A 53 5.80 3.56 11.18
C GLY A 53 5.78 4.01 12.64
N GLU A 54 6.57 5.06 12.94
CA GLU A 54 6.71 5.58 14.31
C GLU A 54 5.51 6.44 14.72
N GLU A 55 4.81 7.03 13.77
CA GLU A 55 3.66 7.90 14.04
C GLU A 55 2.36 7.10 13.96
N GLU A 56 1.56 7.25 15.01
CA GLU A 56 0.19 6.75 15.01
C GLU A 56 -0.66 7.54 14.00
N VAL A 57 -1.70 6.88 13.53
CA VAL A 57 -2.62 7.43 12.54
C VAL A 57 -4.00 7.48 13.13
N SER A 58 -4.69 8.60 12.95
CA SER A 58 -6.09 8.73 13.37
C SER A 58 -6.95 7.67 12.68
N PRO A 59 -7.87 7.00 13.40
CA PRO A 59 -8.88 6.14 12.77
C PRO A 59 -9.76 6.88 11.76
N ASP A 60 -9.85 8.21 11.90
CA ASP A 60 -10.62 9.10 11.06
C ASP A 60 -9.83 9.74 9.93
N LEU A 61 -8.62 9.21 9.64
CA LEU A 61 -7.72 9.73 8.61
C LEU A 61 -8.45 9.88 7.28
N GLN A 62 -8.36 11.08 6.71
CA GLN A 62 -8.79 11.34 5.34
C GLN A 62 -7.69 10.93 4.38
N ILE A 63 -8.04 10.27 3.29
CA ILE A 63 -7.11 9.82 2.25
C ILE A 63 -7.46 10.52 0.94
N LEU A 64 -6.47 11.20 0.37
CA LEU A 64 -6.55 11.76 -0.98
C LEU A 64 -5.72 10.91 -1.94
N VAL A 65 -6.34 10.40 -3.00
CA VAL A 65 -5.66 9.63 -4.04
C VAL A 65 -5.54 10.46 -5.32
N LEU A 66 -4.32 10.59 -5.80
CA LEU A 66 -3.95 11.29 -7.03
C LEU A 66 -3.53 10.26 -8.09
N ALA A 67 -3.77 10.58 -9.36
CA ALA A 67 -3.11 9.90 -10.47
C ALA A 67 -1.83 10.65 -10.82
N GLY A 68 -0.70 9.98 -10.81
CA GLY A 68 0.58 10.57 -11.20
C GLY A 68 0.54 11.12 -12.61
N HIS A 69 1.22 12.24 -12.84
CA HIS A 69 1.30 12.91 -14.14
C HIS A 69 -0.03 13.42 -14.72
N ALA A 70 -1.09 13.55 -13.90
CA ALA A 70 -2.40 13.95 -14.38
C ALA A 70 -2.42 15.37 -14.96
N ASP A 71 -1.50 16.23 -14.54
CA ASP A 71 -1.39 17.64 -14.90
C ASP A 71 -0.12 18.00 -15.68
N SER A 72 0.68 17.01 -16.13
CA SER A 72 2.01 17.25 -16.70
C SER A 72 2.28 16.58 -18.06
N GLN A 73 1.24 16.11 -18.79
CA GLN A 73 1.40 15.28 -19.99
C GLN A 73 2.18 15.95 -21.15
N ARG A 74 2.28 17.27 -21.17
CA ARG A 74 3.07 18.02 -22.18
C ARG A 74 4.44 18.48 -21.67
N MET A 75 4.83 18.01 -20.48
CA MET A 75 6.11 18.36 -19.87
C MET A 75 7.12 17.24 -20.04
N ALA A 76 8.41 17.59 -19.98
CA ALA A 76 9.47 16.59 -19.91
C ALA A 76 9.32 15.76 -18.64
N GLY A 77 9.49 14.44 -18.73
CA GLY A 77 9.33 13.54 -17.58
C GLY A 77 7.88 13.27 -17.17
N ALA A 78 6.91 13.46 -18.06
CA ALA A 78 5.48 13.26 -17.81
C ALA A 78 5.07 11.77 -17.74
N GLY A 79 5.89 10.91 -17.17
CA GLY A 79 5.63 9.48 -17.06
C GLY A 79 6.12 8.65 -18.25
N THR A 80 5.77 7.37 -18.29
CA THR A 80 6.16 6.43 -19.34
C THR A 80 4.98 6.05 -20.24
N SER A 81 5.26 5.73 -21.50
CA SER A 81 4.26 5.12 -22.40
C SER A 81 4.19 3.59 -22.22
N GLY A 82 5.15 3.02 -21.46
CA GLY A 82 5.29 1.59 -21.30
C GLY A 82 6.09 0.91 -22.41
N ALA A 83 6.61 -0.28 -22.10
CA ALA A 83 7.45 -1.03 -23.04
C ALA A 83 6.70 -1.47 -24.29
N ALA A 84 5.41 -1.77 -24.18
CA ALA A 84 4.59 -2.17 -25.33
C ALA A 84 4.50 -1.05 -26.37
N VAL A 85 4.37 0.21 -25.95
CA VAL A 85 4.31 1.35 -26.87
C VAL A 85 5.70 1.71 -27.36
N ASP A 86 6.65 1.95 -26.43
CA ASP A 86 7.95 2.53 -26.79
C ASP A 86 8.89 1.55 -27.48
N LEU A 87 8.83 0.25 -27.15
CA LEU A 87 9.74 -0.77 -27.70
C LEU A 87 9.08 -1.71 -28.74
N GLN A 88 7.77 -1.92 -28.64
CA GLN A 88 7.07 -2.90 -29.48
C GLN A 88 6.13 -2.24 -30.50
N GLY A 89 5.99 -0.90 -30.47
CA GLY A 89 5.17 -0.15 -31.41
C GLY A 89 3.66 -0.35 -31.24
N ALA A 90 3.20 -0.78 -30.05
CA ALA A 90 1.77 -0.87 -29.78
C ALA A 90 1.13 0.52 -29.76
N ALA A 91 -0.16 0.61 -30.13
CA ALA A 91 -0.90 1.85 -29.99
C ALA A 91 -1.05 2.21 -28.49
N PRO A 92 -0.97 3.51 -28.11
CA PRO A 92 -1.24 3.92 -26.74
C PRO A 92 -2.70 3.64 -26.37
N MET A 93 -2.98 3.46 -25.08
CA MET A 93 -4.35 3.21 -24.58
C MET A 93 -5.28 4.41 -24.82
N ASP A 94 -4.74 5.61 -24.75
CA ASP A 94 -5.41 6.86 -25.11
C ASP A 94 -4.38 7.78 -25.81
N PRO A 95 -4.62 8.23 -27.07
CA PRO A 95 -3.64 9.03 -27.80
C PRO A 95 -3.38 10.43 -27.20
N ARG A 96 -4.18 10.87 -26.24
CA ARG A 96 -4.05 12.16 -25.57
C ARG A 96 -3.09 12.15 -24.38
N MET A 97 -2.73 10.95 -23.89
CA MET A 97 -1.90 10.79 -22.70
C MET A 97 -1.00 9.56 -22.80
N ARG A 98 0.04 9.51 -21.97
CA ARG A 98 0.87 8.31 -21.83
C ARG A 98 0.10 7.20 -21.11
N ASP A 99 0.45 5.95 -21.38
CA ASP A 99 -0.23 4.80 -20.82
C ASP A 99 -0.14 4.77 -19.28
N GLU A 100 0.96 5.24 -18.69
CA GLU A 100 1.07 5.38 -17.23
C GLU A 100 -0.08 6.21 -16.65
N LEU A 101 -0.36 7.39 -17.18
CA LEU A 101 -1.49 8.20 -16.70
C LEU A 101 -2.84 7.50 -16.91
N PHE A 102 -3.00 6.82 -18.04
CA PHE A 102 -4.23 6.07 -18.32
C PHE A 102 -4.48 5.02 -17.21
N TRP A 103 -3.46 4.24 -16.85
CA TRP A 103 -3.57 3.22 -15.83
C TRP A 103 -3.64 3.81 -14.42
N ASN A 104 -2.88 4.87 -14.13
CA ASN A 104 -2.93 5.58 -12.83
C ASN A 104 -4.36 6.04 -12.52
N ARG A 105 -5.07 6.60 -13.50
CA ARG A 105 -6.49 6.99 -13.35
C ARG A 105 -7.39 5.81 -13.07
N LYS A 106 -7.24 4.72 -13.81
CA LYS A 106 -8.04 3.51 -13.61
C LYS A 106 -7.85 2.91 -12.22
N ILE A 107 -6.61 2.79 -11.76
CA ILE A 107 -6.31 2.26 -10.44
C ILE A 107 -6.77 3.22 -9.34
N ARG A 108 -6.58 4.54 -9.49
CA ARG A 108 -7.10 5.54 -8.55
C ARG A 108 -8.62 5.38 -8.35
N ASP A 109 -9.37 5.28 -9.45
CA ASP A 109 -10.82 5.21 -9.40
C ASP A 109 -11.29 3.90 -8.74
N ALA A 110 -10.70 2.76 -9.12
CA ALA A 110 -10.98 1.48 -8.49
C ALA A 110 -10.59 1.48 -6.99
N LEU A 111 -9.44 2.07 -6.64
CA LEU A 111 -9.01 2.20 -5.24
C LEU A 111 -9.99 3.03 -4.40
N VAL A 112 -10.49 4.14 -4.95
CA VAL A 112 -11.47 4.98 -4.25
C VAL A 112 -12.77 4.22 -4.01
N GLU A 113 -13.23 3.46 -4.99
CA GLU A 113 -14.41 2.59 -4.85
C GLU A 113 -14.19 1.51 -3.79
N GLN A 114 -13.13 0.72 -3.94
CA GLN A 114 -12.78 -0.37 -3.01
C GLN A 114 -12.52 0.13 -1.59
N GLY A 115 -11.88 1.28 -1.45
CA GLY A 115 -11.63 1.91 -0.16
C GLY A 115 -12.92 2.33 0.54
N ARG A 116 -13.87 2.93 -0.18
CA ARG A 116 -15.19 3.31 0.36
C ARG A 116 -15.97 2.08 0.82
N LEU A 117 -15.97 1.00 0.04
CA LEU A 117 -16.61 -0.26 0.42
C LEU A 117 -16.04 -0.85 1.73
N ARG A 118 -14.77 -0.57 2.03
CA ARG A 118 -14.09 -0.97 3.28
C ARG A 118 -14.22 0.06 4.42
N GLY A 119 -14.97 1.14 4.19
CA GLY A 119 -15.20 2.20 5.19
C GLY A 119 -14.06 3.19 5.34
N LEU A 120 -13.10 3.25 4.39
CA LEU A 120 -12.07 4.28 4.37
C LEU A 120 -12.66 5.64 3.99
N LYS A 121 -12.20 6.70 4.64
CA LYS A 121 -12.52 8.09 4.27
C LYS A 121 -11.63 8.52 3.12
N ILE A 122 -11.93 8.03 1.92
CA ILE A 122 -11.08 8.12 0.74
C ILE A 122 -11.78 8.86 -0.40
N ARG A 123 -11.02 9.69 -1.11
CA ARG A 123 -11.47 10.41 -2.29
C ARG A 123 -10.36 10.52 -3.33
N GLY A 124 -10.75 10.58 -4.59
CA GLY A 124 -9.87 10.88 -5.71
C GLY A 124 -9.84 12.36 -6.03
N TYR A 125 -8.80 12.78 -6.76
CA TYR A 125 -8.69 14.11 -7.33
C TYR A 125 -8.29 14.02 -8.81
N ASP A 126 -8.84 14.91 -9.63
CA ASP A 126 -8.48 15.11 -11.03
C ASP A 126 -8.32 16.61 -11.29
N PRO A 127 -7.18 17.06 -11.84
CA PRO A 127 -6.95 18.47 -12.13
C PRO A 127 -7.82 19.03 -13.27
N GLY A 128 -8.53 18.15 -14.01
CA GLY A 128 -9.40 18.52 -15.12
C GLY A 128 -8.66 18.94 -16.41
N GLN A 129 -7.34 19.06 -16.37
CA GLN A 129 -6.47 19.41 -17.50
C GLN A 129 -5.26 18.50 -17.53
N LEU A 130 -4.90 17.97 -18.69
CA LEU A 130 -3.77 17.06 -18.88
C LEU A 130 -2.40 17.74 -18.74
N SER A 131 -2.36 19.06 -18.79
CA SER A 131 -1.13 19.83 -18.63
C SER A 131 -1.42 21.21 -18.06
N ILE A 132 -0.80 21.53 -16.94
CA ILE A 132 -0.86 22.83 -16.28
C ILE A 132 0.57 23.33 -16.20
N ALA A 133 0.89 24.38 -16.98
CA ALA A 133 2.26 24.85 -17.13
C ALA A 133 2.81 25.50 -15.85
N GLU A 134 1.94 26.19 -15.09
CA GLU A 134 2.34 26.89 -13.87
C GLU A 134 2.32 25.94 -12.68
N ALA A 135 3.50 25.62 -12.14
CA ALA A 135 3.64 24.67 -11.03
C ALA A 135 2.94 25.13 -9.73
N SER A 136 2.72 26.44 -9.57
CA SER A 136 2.01 27.02 -8.43
C SER A 136 0.49 27.10 -8.61
N ASP A 137 -0.03 26.75 -9.77
CA ASP A 137 -1.48 26.71 -10.01
C ASP A 137 -2.15 25.86 -8.93
N PRO A 138 -3.20 26.36 -8.26
CA PRO A 138 -3.85 25.67 -7.16
C PRO A 138 -4.49 24.33 -7.56
N ARG A 139 -4.64 24.06 -8.85
CA ARG A 139 -5.22 22.83 -9.40
C ARG A 139 -4.18 21.72 -9.64
N THR A 140 -2.87 22.00 -9.58
CA THR A 140 -1.87 20.96 -9.77
C THR A 140 -1.94 19.92 -8.65
N ASN A 141 -1.61 18.65 -8.99
CA ASN A 141 -1.47 17.61 -8.01
C ASN A 141 -0.62 18.05 -6.81
N TRP A 142 0.51 18.71 -7.07
CA TRP A 142 1.42 19.18 -6.03
C TRP A 142 0.83 20.26 -5.13
N SER A 143 0.08 21.20 -5.69
CA SER A 143 -0.55 22.28 -4.92
C SER A 143 -1.69 21.75 -4.05
N VAL A 144 -2.50 20.83 -4.59
CA VAL A 144 -3.58 20.16 -3.86
C VAL A 144 -2.98 19.29 -2.77
N ALA A 145 -1.98 18.45 -3.08
CA ALA A 145 -1.32 17.58 -2.12
C ALA A 145 -0.74 18.36 -0.93
N ARG A 146 0.00 19.43 -1.21
CA ARG A 146 0.58 20.27 -0.15
C ARG A 146 -0.49 20.82 0.79
N ARG A 147 -1.62 21.29 0.26
CA ARG A 147 -2.73 21.81 1.09
C ARG A 147 -3.35 20.71 1.92
N GLN A 148 -3.65 19.56 1.32
CA GLN A 148 -4.33 18.45 2.01
C GLN A 148 -3.41 17.79 3.05
N SER A 149 -2.14 17.60 2.73
CA SER A 149 -1.15 17.10 3.69
C SER A 149 -0.98 18.06 4.89
N ALA A 150 -1.04 19.37 4.67
CA ALA A 150 -1.01 20.38 5.75
C ALA A 150 -2.27 20.34 6.65
N LEU A 151 -3.39 19.85 6.14
CA LEU A 151 -4.63 19.60 6.90
C LEU A 151 -4.63 18.26 7.65
N GLY A 152 -3.58 17.45 7.48
CA GLY A 152 -3.46 16.14 8.12
C GLY A 152 -3.94 14.97 7.27
N ASP A 153 -4.35 15.18 6.02
CA ASP A 153 -4.73 14.09 5.12
C ASP A 153 -3.51 13.25 4.73
N TYR A 154 -3.74 11.96 4.51
CA TYR A 154 -2.77 11.10 3.83
C TYR A 154 -2.93 11.27 2.32
N VAL A 155 -1.89 11.74 1.64
CA VAL A 155 -1.91 11.92 0.19
C VAL A 155 -1.12 10.81 -0.47
N LEU A 156 -1.78 10.03 -1.32
CA LEU A 156 -1.21 8.93 -2.09
C LEU A 156 -1.29 9.25 -3.58
N GLU A 157 -0.17 9.17 -4.27
CA GLU A 157 -0.12 9.34 -5.73
C GLU A 157 0.23 8.00 -6.37
N ILE A 158 -0.60 7.53 -7.31
CA ILE A 158 -0.42 6.27 -8.02
C ILE A 158 0.45 6.50 -9.24
N HIS A 159 1.49 5.68 -9.39
CA HIS A 159 2.44 5.68 -10.49
C HIS A 159 2.73 4.28 -11.00
N PHE A 160 3.32 4.21 -12.17
CA PHE A 160 4.07 3.06 -12.67
C PHE A 160 5.52 3.45 -12.88
N ASP A 161 6.42 2.61 -12.39
CA ASP A 161 7.84 2.80 -12.63
C ASP A 161 8.20 2.59 -14.10
N ALA A 162 9.29 3.19 -14.53
CA ALA A 162 9.79 3.02 -15.88
C ALA A 162 10.07 1.53 -16.18
N TYR A 163 9.98 1.15 -17.46
CA TYR A 163 10.42 -0.17 -17.89
C TYR A 163 11.97 -0.29 -17.89
N SER A 164 12.46 -1.54 -17.96
CA SER A 164 13.89 -1.85 -17.98
C SER A 164 14.65 -1.10 -19.09
N PRO A 165 15.90 -0.66 -18.85
CA PRO A 165 16.73 -0.88 -17.65
C PRO A 165 16.59 0.23 -16.59
N HIS A 166 15.59 1.11 -16.66
CA HIS A 166 15.52 2.33 -15.86
C HIS A 166 14.63 2.19 -14.61
N GLY A 167 13.74 1.21 -14.58
CA GLY A 167 12.84 0.94 -13.46
C GLY A 167 13.46 0.06 -12.39
N TYR A 168 12.88 0.11 -11.20
CA TYR A 168 13.28 -0.66 -10.02
C TYR A 168 12.18 -1.64 -9.58
N GLY A 169 10.94 -1.43 -10.02
CA GLY A 169 9.80 -2.25 -9.66
C GLY A 169 8.81 -1.58 -8.72
N SER A 170 7.93 -2.38 -8.09
CA SER A 170 6.90 -1.86 -7.19
C SER A 170 7.47 -1.39 -5.84
N GLY A 171 6.84 -0.38 -5.25
CA GLY A 171 7.20 0.08 -3.91
C GLY A 171 6.68 1.48 -3.59
N LEU A 172 6.73 1.82 -2.31
CA LEU A 172 6.40 3.15 -1.82
C LEU A 172 7.65 4.03 -1.71
N ILE A 173 7.59 5.23 -2.28
CA ILE A 173 8.50 6.34 -1.99
C ILE A 173 7.75 7.23 -0.98
N PRO A 174 8.19 7.29 0.29
CA PRO A 174 7.38 7.89 1.34
C PRO A 174 7.42 9.42 1.34
N PRO A 175 6.44 10.08 1.96
CA PRO A 175 6.49 11.51 2.23
C PRO A 175 7.76 11.90 2.99
N LEU A 176 8.30 13.10 2.70
CA LEU A 176 9.50 13.63 3.36
C LEU A 176 9.20 14.76 4.37
N ASN A 177 7.99 15.30 4.36
CA ASN A 177 7.57 16.42 5.21
C ASN A 177 7.16 16.01 6.63
N ARG A 178 7.14 14.72 6.93
CA ARG A 178 6.80 14.11 8.22
C ARG A 178 7.60 12.84 8.48
N ARG A 179 7.49 12.30 9.67
CA ARG A 179 7.98 10.95 9.97
C ARG A 179 7.12 9.90 9.27
N LEU A 180 7.66 8.68 9.16
CA LEU A 180 6.90 7.54 8.67
C LEU A 180 5.80 7.18 9.66
N ASN A 181 4.62 6.93 9.16
CA ASN A 181 3.50 6.41 9.92
C ASN A 181 3.17 4.97 9.54
N ARG A 182 2.20 4.37 10.23
CA ARG A 182 1.79 2.98 10.01
C ARG A 182 1.22 2.72 8.62
N VAL A 183 0.63 3.73 7.97
CA VAL A 183 0.14 3.61 6.58
C VAL A 183 1.31 3.48 5.62
N ASP A 184 2.39 4.28 5.82
CA ASP A 184 3.60 4.16 5.01
C ASP A 184 4.22 2.77 5.15
N GLU A 185 4.33 2.27 6.38
CA GLU A 185 4.86 0.92 6.65
C GLU A 185 4.02 -0.17 5.99
N SER A 186 2.70 -0.09 6.12
CA SER A 186 1.79 -1.08 5.56
C SER A 186 1.83 -1.12 4.03
N LEU A 187 1.84 0.04 3.37
CA LEU A 187 2.00 0.13 1.91
C LEU A 187 3.36 -0.40 1.46
N ALA A 188 4.44 -0.07 2.18
CA ALA A 188 5.77 -0.59 1.88
C ALA A 188 5.87 -2.12 2.06
N ASN A 189 5.18 -2.68 3.04
CA ASN A 189 5.10 -4.13 3.22
C ASN A 189 4.30 -4.81 2.09
N ALA A 190 3.26 -4.15 1.59
CA ALA A 190 2.41 -4.68 0.51
C ALA A 190 3.08 -4.62 -0.87
N PHE A 191 3.85 -3.57 -1.17
CA PHE A 191 4.38 -3.31 -2.51
C PHE A 191 5.91 -3.33 -2.60
N GLY A 192 6.62 -3.08 -1.53
CA GLY A 192 8.06 -2.82 -1.52
C GLY A 192 8.36 -1.40 -1.06
N ARG A 193 9.64 -1.07 -0.93
CA ARG A 193 10.08 0.20 -0.36
C ARG A 193 11.25 0.79 -1.13
N PHE A 194 11.16 2.08 -1.41
CA PHE A 194 12.26 2.89 -1.91
C PHE A 194 13.00 3.57 -0.76
N PRO A 195 14.26 3.98 -0.92
CA PRO A 195 14.91 4.83 0.07
C PRO A 195 14.12 6.12 0.30
N ARG A 196 14.09 6.63 1.55
CA ARG A 196 13.42 7.91 1.83
C ARG A 196 13.91 9.05 0.94
N LEU A 197 15.22 9.13 0.69
CA LEU A 197 15.82 10.14 -0.18
C LEU A 197 16.07 9.60 -1.59
N PHE A 198 15.13 8.80 -2.11
CA PHE A 198 15.23 8.29 -3.48
C PHE A 198 15.52 9.44 -4.46
N ARG A 199 16.58 9.28 -5.25
CA ARG A 199 17.09 10.30 -6.19
C ARG A 199 17.31 11.68 -5.54
N GLY A 200 17.80 11.70 -4.29
CA GLY A 200 18.04 12.93 -3.53
C GLY A 200 16.78 13.60 -2.96
N GLY A 201 15.62 12.94 -3.07
CA GLY A 201 14.33 13.43 -2.60
C GLY A 201 13.52 14.13 -3.69
N LEU A 202 12.46 13.47 -4.12
CA LEU A 202 11.57 13.94 -5.18
C LEU A 202 10.68 15.11 -4.72
N GLY A 203 10.16 15.85 -5.69
CA GLY A 203 9.30 17.02 -5.45
C GLY A 203 7.97 16.69 -4.78
N GLY A 204 7.32 15.59 -5.18
CA GLY A 204 6.08 15.11 -4.58
C GLY A 204 6.24 14.75 -3.10
N PRO A 205 7.18 13.87 -2.72
CA PRO A 205 7.48 13.54 -1.32
C PRO A 205 7.78 14.75 -0.43
N ARG A 206 8.49 15.77 -0.92
CA ARG A 206 8.73 17.02 -0.18
C ARG A 206 7.46 17.82 0.08
N ARG A 207 6.38 17.55 -0.65
CA ARG A 207 5.05 18.18 -0.51
C ARG A 207 4.05 17.30 0.25
N GLY A 208 4.52 16.18 0.83
CA GLY A 208 3.69 15.31 1.62
C GLY A 208 2.99 14.20 0.83
N ILE A 209 3.43 13.92 -0.38
CA ILE A 209 2.89 12.85 -1.22
C ILE A 209 3.67 11.57 -0.95
N GLY A 210 2.96 10.47 -0.63
CA GLY A 210 3.47 9.13 -0.80
C GLY A 210 3.29 8.70 -2.26
N ILE A 211 4.39 8.45 -2.98
CA ILE A 211 4.33 7.95 -4.35
C ILE A 211 4.36 6.43 -4.31
N LEU A 212 3.30 5.80 -4.82
CA LEU A 212 3.22 4.35 -4.93
C LEU A 212 3.48 3.92 -6.37
N GLU A 213 4.67 3.37 -6.60
CA GLU A 213 5.01 2.68 -7.84
C GLU A 213 4.35 1.30 -7.81
N ILE A 214 3.38 1.07 -8.70
CA ILE A 214 2.65 -0.21 -8.78
C ILE A 214 3.55 -1.32 -9.31
N GLY A 215 4.45 -0.99 -10.21
CA GLY A 215 5.39 -1.88 -10.84
C GLY A 215 5.92 -1.26 -12.13
N MET A 216 6.88 -1.92 -12.78
CA MET A 216 7.36 -1.48 -14.08
C MET A 216 6.27 -1.71 -15.14
N LEU A 217 6.03 -0.70 -15.98
CA LEU A 217 5.05 -0.83 -17.08
C LEU A 217 5.67 -1.60 -18.24
N GLU A 218 5.84 -2.90 -18.02
CA GLU A 218 6.42 -3.87 -18.94
C GLU A 218 5.95 -5.30 -18.66
N GLY A 219 6.26 -6.23 -19.54
CA GLY A 219 6.14 -7.67 -19.34
C GLY A 219 4.71 -8.12 -18.98
N ASN A 220 4.61 -9.01 -17.99
CA ASN A 220 3.33 -9.63 -17.63
C ASN A 220 2.32 -8.64 -17.05
N LEU A 221 2.76 -7.64 -16.26
CA LEU A 221 1.89 -6.62 -15.70
C LEU A 221 1.25 -5.79 -16.82
N GLU A 222 2.07 -5.23 -17.72
CA GLU A 222 1.57 -4.44 -18.83
C GLU A 222 0.69 -5.28 -19.78
N ALA A 223 1.08 -6.52 -20.09
CA ALA A 223 0.29 -7.42 -20.91
C ALA A 223 -1.11 -7.67 -20.32
N LYS A 224 -1.21 -7.93 -19.00
CA LYS A 224 -2.49 -8.13 -18.31
C LYS A 224 -3.36 -6.87 -18.32
N LEU A 225 -2.76 -5.69 -18.14
CA LEU A 225 -3.48 -4.42 -18.18
C LEU A 225 -4.00 -4.11 -19.60
N ARG A 226 -3.24 -4.45 -20.63
CA ARG A 226 -3.63 -4.21 -22.02
C ARG A 226 -4.64 -5.21 -22.57
N ASP A 227 -4.67 -6.43 -22.07
CA ASP A 227 -5.64 -7.46 -22.49
C ASP A 227 -7.03 -7.19 -21.89
N PRO A 228 -8.07 -6.93 -22.72
CA PRO A 228 -9.44 -6.70 -22.21
C PRO A 228 -9.99 -7.81 -21.31
N ARG A 229 -9.50 -9.06 -21.46
CA ARG A 229 -9.99 -10.21 -20.69
C ARG A 229 -9.44 -10.25 -19.27
N THR A 230 -8.28 -9.65 -19.01
CA THR A 230 -7.60 -9.68 -17.72
C THR A 230 -7.47 -8.30 -17.07
N ARG A 231 -7.76 -7.25 -17.83
CA ARG A 231 -7.61 -5.85 -17.40
C ARG A 231 -8.31 -5.55 -16.08
N GLU A 232 -9.63 -5.72 -16.07
CA GLU A 232 -10.44 -5.31 -14.91
C GLU A 232 -10.05 -6.09 -13.65
N VAL A 233 -9.89 -7.41 -13.75
CA VAL A 233 -9.48 -8.24 -12.60
C VAL A 233 -8.07 -7.88 -12.11
N THR A 234 -7.18 -7.41 -13.01
CA THR A 234 -5.84 -6.96 -12.62
C THR A 234 -5.90 -5.62 -11.89
N ILE A 235 -6.69 -4.66 -12.40
CA ILE A 235 -6.92 -3.36 -11.76
C ILE A 235 -7.55 -3.54 -10.37
N GLU A 236 -8.59 -4.37 -10.27
CA GLU A 236 -9.26 -4.70 -9.01
C GLU A 236 -8.28 -5.32 -8.00
N ALA A 237 -7.48 -6.30 -8.41
CA ALA A 237 -6.52 -6.95 -7.52
C ALA A 237 -5.45 -5.97 -6.99
N ILE A 238 -5.02 -5.01 -7.81
CA ILE A 238 -4.10 -3.94 -7.38
C ILE A 238 -4.81 -3.00 -6.40
N ALA A 239 -6.01 -2.53 -6.74
CA ALA A 239 -6.80 -1.63 -5.92
C ALA A 239 -7.15 -2.24 -4.55
N ASP A 240 -7.53 -3.51 -4.53
CA ASP A 240 -7.80 -4.27 -3.31
C ASP A 240 -6.58 -4.34 -2.40
N ARG A 241 -5.41 -4.67 -2.96
CA ARG A 241 -4.15 -4.72 -2.20
C ARG A 241 -3.80 -3.37 -1.59
N ILE A 242 -3.99 -2.26 -2.32
CA ILE A 242 -3.76 -0.91 -1.79
C ILE A 242 -4.76 -0.60 -0.68
N ALA A 243 -6.05 -0.87 -0.91
CA ALA A 243 -7.10 -0.61 0.07
C ALA A 243 -6.89 -1.39 1.38
N ASP A 244 -6.50 -2.66 1.28
CA ASP A 244 -6.18 -3.51 2.43
C ASP A 244 -4.95 -3.00 3.20
N ALA A 245 -3.91 -2.54 2.49
CA ALA A 245 -2.73 -1.94 3.10
C ALA A 245 -3.08 -0.62 3.83
N LEU A 246 -3.88 0.25 3.21
CA LEU A 246 -4.36 1.48 3.84
C LEU A 246 -5.16 1.17 5.12
N LEU A 247 -6.10 0.24 5.03
CA LEU A 247 -6.93 -0.17 6.16
C LEU A 247 -6.10 -0.77 7.31
N LEU A 248 -5.11 -1.61 6.98
CA LEU A 248 -4.20 -2.19 7.97
C LEU A 248 -3.37 -1.11 8.68
N GLY A 249 -2.89 -0.10 7.94
CA GLY A 249 -2.13 1.01 8.50
C GLY A 249 -2.94 1.93 9.41
N ILE A 250 -4.26 2.06 9.17
CA ILE A 250 -5.17 2.91 9.95
C ILE A 250 -5.69 2.18 11.20
N ARG A 251 -5.82 0.84 11.16
CA ARG A 251 -6.34 0.08 12.31
C ARG A 251 -5.45 0.27 13.54
N PRO A 252 -6.01 0.56 14.71
CA PRO A 252 -5.22 0.61 15.93
C PRO A 252 -4.58 -0.77 16.17
N GLU A 253 -3.34 -0.78 16.63
CA GLU A 253 -2.70 -2.04 17.03
C GLU A 253 -3.58 -2.74 18.08
N ARG A 254 -3.77 -4.05 17.92
CA ARG A 254 -4.24 -4.85 19.04
C ARG A 254 -3.19 -4.71 20.16
N PRO A 255 -3.60 -4.43 21.42
CA PRO A 255 -2.66 -4.43 22.51
C PRO A 255 -1.85 -5.73 22.44
N LYS A 256 -0.52 -5.62 22.40
CA LYS A 256 0.35 -6.80 22.44
C LYS A 256 -0.10 -7.64 23.64
N PRO A 257 -0.34 -8.95 23.49
CA PRO A 257 -0.63 -9.80 24.63
C PRO A 257 0.45 -9.51 25.67
N LEU A 258 0.05 -9.12 26.89
CA LEU A 258 0.97 -8.98 28.00
C LEU A 258 1.73 -10.31 28.08
N THR A 259 2.97 -10.33 27.63
CA THR A 259 3.87 -11.45 27.87
C THR A 259 4.04 -11.47 29.38
N ARG A 260 3.21 -12.28 30.07
CA ARG A 260 3.50 -12.62 31.45
C ARG A 260 4.92 -13.17 31.43
N LYS A 261 5.88 -12.41 31.96
CA LYS A 261 7.18 -12.98 32.32
C LYS A 261 6.85 -14.21 33.15
N PRO A 262 7.37 -15.38 32.81
CA PRO A 262 7.20 -16.53 33.67
C PRO A 262 7.74 -16.14 35.02
N THR A 263 6.88 -16.02 36.01
CA THR A 263 7.26 -15.92 37.41
C THR A 263 7.86 -17.29 37.74
N ILE A 264 9.16 -17.38 37.71
CA ILE A 264 9.87 -18.56 38.23
C ILE A 264 9.51 -18.58 39.72
N PRO A 265 8.86 -19.64 40.23
CA PRO A 265 8.64 -19.76 41.66
C PRO A 265 10.02 -19.77 42.33
N LYS A 266 10.28 -18.83 43.24
CA LYS A 266 11.42 -18.95 44.14
C LYS A 266 11.26 -20.28 44.87
N GLY A 267 12.16 -21.22 44.58
CA GLY A 267 12.27 -22.44 45.34
C GLY A 267 12.55 -22.13 46.81
N PRO A 268 12.17 -23.02 47.72
CA PRO A 268 12.36 -22.79 49.16
C PRO A 268 13.84 -22.58 49.47
N ASP A 269 14.09 -21.59 50.33
CA ASP A 269 15.39 -21.25 50.87
C ASP A 269 16.12 -22.49 51.40
N GLN A 270 17.22 -22.86 50.76
CA GLN A 270 18.21 -23.73 51.41
C GLN A 270 19.04 -22.86 52.35
N GLU A 271 18.55 -22.77 53.59
CA GLU A 271 19.34 -22.39 54.73
C GLU A 271 20.29 -23.52 55.07
N SER A 272 21.48 -23.15 55.36
CA SER A 272 22.44 -23.77 56.29
C SER A 272 23.68 -24.47 55.72
N LYS A 273 24.72 -24.01 56.35
CA LYS A 273 25.95 -24.70 56.72
C LYS A 273 27.08 -24.77 55.69
N ASP A 274 28.07 -23.90 55.81
CA ASP A 274 29.30 -24.36 56.44
C ASP A 274 30.17 -23.22 56.91
N ARG A 275 30.36 -23.16 58.26
CA ARG A 275 31.46 -22.47 58.95
C ARG A 275 32.69 -23.33 58.78
N ARG A 276 33.77 -22.85 58.16
CA ARG A 276 35.15 -23.14 58.66
C ARG A 276 36.12 -22.10 58.06
N LYS A 277 36.60 -21.32 59.00
CA LYS A 277 37.91 -20.79 59.21
C LYS A 277 39.03 -21.29 58.27
N HIS A 278 39.80 -20.43 57.70
CA HIS A 278 41.21 -20.21 58.11
C HIS A 278 41.82 -19.03 57.32
N ASP A 279 42.59 -18.35 58.06
CA ASP A 279 43.37 -17.12 57.95
C ASP A 279 44.70 -17.39 57.17
N PRO A 280 45.59 -16.41 57.10
CA PRO A 280 46.07 -15.83 55.85
C PRO A 280 47.51 -16.20 55.50
N ALA A 281 48.02 -15.81 54.38
CA ALA A 281 49.36 -15.26 54.25
C ALA A 281 49.87 -15.20 52.80
N LEU A 282 50.29 -14.02 52.37
CA LEU A 282 51.60 -13.71 51.79
C LEU A 282 51.98 -14.33 50.42
N TYR A 283 52.22 -13.49 49.46
CA TYR A 283 53.46 -13.22 48.68
C TYR A 283 53.07 -12.60 47.33
N VAL A 284 53.34 -11.35 47.07
CA VAL A 284 54.55 -10.61 46.59
C VAL A 284 55.13 -11.17 45.26
N HIS A 285 55.23 -10.26 44.31
CA HIS A 285 56.10 -10.16 43.10
C HIS A 285 55.86 -11.12 41.90
N HIS A 286 55.60 -10.61 40.77
CA HIS A 286 56.36 -9.80 39.83
C HIS A 286 55.43 -9.19 38.79
#